data_9a2d58c8844a420ef05c2913fc04132f
#
_entry.id   9a2d58c8844a420ef05c2913fc04132f
#
_cell.length_a   1.000
_cell.length_b   1.000
_cell.length_c   1.000
_cell.angle_alpha   90.00
_cell.angle_beta   90.00
_cell.angle_gamma   90.00
#
_symmetry.space_group_name_H-M   'P 1'
#
loop_
_entity.id
_entity.type
_entity.pdbx_description
1 polymer ?
#
loop_
_entity_poly.entity_id
_entity_poly.type
_entity_poly.pdbx_seq_one_letter_code
_entity_poly.pdbx_strand_id
1 'polypeptide(L)'
;MLTSPDFRELLKLFEKHKIRYLVVGGYAVMKYSEPRFTKDLDVFIATDQDNANGVYLALKEFGAPLENLTPDDFAHKGHFYQMGRPPLRIDIMMSIPGIEFDEAWENREAVELGELKILFISRSDLIRAKEASGRPQDRIDVDKLKEAEQLDAL
;
A
#
# COMPACT_ATOMS: atom_id res chain seq x y z
N MET A 1 -5.45 -14.12 2.04
CA MET A 1 -4.95 -12.80 2.43
C MET A 1 -5.81 -11.69 1.85
N LEU A 2 -5.73 -11.36 0.57
CA LEU A 2 -6.60 -10.37 -0.07
C LEU A 2 -7.84 -11.05 -0.66
N THR A 3 -8.86 -11.21 0.16
CA THR A 3 -10.09 -11.90 -0.25
C THR A 3 -11.20 -10.95 -0.70
N SER A 4 -11.09 -9.65 -0.37
CA SER A 4 -12.08 -8.66 -0.77
C SER A 4 -12.11 -8.47 -2.29
N PRO A 5 -13.27 -8.69 -2.95
CA PRO A 5 -13.39 -8.44 -4.39
C PRO A 5 -13.06 -7.00 -4.77
N ASP A 6 -13.43 -6.03 -3.93
CA ASP A 6 -13.18 -4.62 -4.21
C ASP A 6 -11.69 -4.29 -4.19
N PHE A 7 -10.94 -4.83 -3.22
CA PHE A 7 -9.50 -4.62 -3.16
C PHE A 7 -8.83 -5.23 -4.39
N ARG A 8 -9.25 -6.42 -4.77
CA ARG A 8 -8.70 -7.10 -5.95
C ARG A 8 -9.01 -6.34 -7.24
N GLU A 9 -10.22 -5.82 -7.36
CA GLU A 9 -10.62 -5.02 -8.51
C GLU A 9 -9.76 -3.77 -8.65
N LEU A 10 -9.58 -3.03 -7.54
CA LEU A 10 -8.74 -1.83 -7.56
C LEU A 10 -7.30 -2.15 -7.98
N LEU A 11 -6.73 -3.21 -7.43
CA LEU A 11 -5.36 -3.59 -7.76
C LEU A 11 -5.22 -4.06 -9.21
N LYS A 12 -6.25 -4.69 -9.77
CA LYS A 12 -6.28 -5.02 -11.20
C LYS A 12 -6.28 -3.76 -12.06
N LEU A 13 -7.04 -2.74 -11.65
CA LEU A 13 -7.06 -1.46 -12.35
C LEU A 13 -5.71 -0.75 -12.26
N PHE A 14 -5.04 -0.84 -11.12
CA PHE A 14 -3.70 -0.30 -10.97
C PHE A 14 -2.71 -1.00 -11.92
N GLU A 15 -2.81 -2.30 -12.06
CA GLU A 15 -2.00 -3.05 -13.02
C GLU A 15 -2.32 -2.63 -14.47
N LYS A 16 -3.60 -2.51 -14.79
CA LYS A 16 -4.05 -2.10 -16.13
C LYS A 16 -3.47 -0.74 -16.52
N HIS A 17 -3.46 0.20 -15.60
CA HIS A 17 -2.95 1.55 -15.84
C HIS A 17 -1.44 1.69 -15.59
N LYS A 18 -0.76 0.59 -15.31
CA LYS A 18 0.69 0.53 -15.06
C LYS A 18 1.14 1.48 -13.95
N ILE A 19 0.35 1.52 -12.89
CA ILE A 19 0.61 2.39 -11.75
C ILE A 19 1.74 1.81 -10.91
N ARG A 20 2.63 2.68 -10.47
CA ARG A 20 3.63 2.31 -9.46
C ARG A 20 3.01 2.52 -8.09
N TYR A 21 2.79 1.41 -7.41
CA TYR A 21 2.21 1.37 -6.07
C TYR A 21 2.84 0.26 -5.25
N LEU A 22 2.73 0.38 -3.93
CA LEU A 22 3.16 -0.66 -3.01
C LEU A 22 2.09 -0.84 -1.94
N VAL A 23 1.68 -2.07 -1.68
CA VAL A 23 0.82 -2.36 -0.53
C VAL A 23 1.67 -2.25 0.72
N VAL A 24 1.20 -1.45 1.66
CA VAL A 24 1.83 -1.22 2.97
C VAL A 24 0.81 -1.56 4.06
N GLY A 25 1.05 -1.18 5.30
CA GLY A 25 0.09 -1.38 6.38
C GLY A 25 -0.14 -2.82 6.77
N GLY A 26 -1.34 -3.12 7.26
CA GLY A 26 -1.67 -4.43 7.83
C GLY A 26 -1.51 -5.60 6.87
N TYR A 27 -1.87 -5.44 5.61
CA TYR A 27 -1.70 -6.51 4.63
C TYR A 27 -0.22 -6.83 4.36
N ALA A 28 0.65 -5.82 4.39
CA ALA A 28 2.09 -6.05 4.25
C ALA A 28 2.65 -6.74 5.50
N VAL A 29 2.20 -6.35 6.68
CA VAL A 29 2.59 -7.03 7.93
C VAL A 29 2.22 -8.51 7.86
N MET A 30 1.01 -8.83 7.39
CA MET A 30 0.57 -10.22 7.27
C MET A 30 1.43 -11.01 6.29
N LYS A 31 1.86 -10.38 5.20
CA LYS A 31 2.72 -11.05 4.22
C LYS A 31 4.02 -11.55 4.84
N TYR A 32 4.61 -10.74 5.73
CA TYR A 32 5.94 -11.00 6.28
C TYR A 32 5.93 -11.57 7.69
N SER A 33 4.80 -11.72 8.30
CA SER A 33 4.66 -12.11 9.70
C SER A 33 3.55 -13.15 9.83
N GLU A 34 2.56 -12.86 10.66
CA GLU A 34 1.47 -13.79 10.93
C GLU A 34 0.12 -13.19 10.53
N PRO A 35 -0.89 -14.01 10.24
CA PRO A 35 -2.22 -13.50 9.96
C PRO A 35 -2.75 -12.66 11.12
N ARG A 36 -3.39 -11.55 10.78
CA ARG A 36 -4.08 -10.71 11.74
C ARG A 36 -5.31 -10.11 11.07
N PHE A 37 -6.24 -9.62 11.88
CA PHE A 37 -7.41 -8.95 11.36
C PHE A 37 -6.99 -7.56 10.85
N THR A 38 -7.32 -7.25 9.61
CA THR A 38 -7.14 -5.91 9.04
C THR A 38 -8.34 -5.57 8.16
N LYS A 39 -8.81 -4.33 8.30
CA LYS A 39 -9.98 -3.83 7.58
C LYS A 39 -9.57 -3.02 6.35
N ASP A 40 -8.39 -2.40 6.41
CA ASP A 40 -8.01 -1.35 5.49
C ASP A 40 -6.94 -1.85 4.54
N LEU A 41 -7.11 -1.52 3.25
CA LEU A 41 -6.04 -1.68 2.29
C LEU A 41 -5.29 -0.35 2.22
N ASP A 42 -4.02 -0.36 2.57
CA ASP A 42 -3.14 0.80 2.54
C ASP A 42 -2.19 0.70 1.36
N VAL A 43 -2.23 1.68 0.48
CA VAL A 43 -1.44 1.69 -0.75
C VAL A 43 -0.60 2.96 -0.82
N PHE A 44 0.70 2.79 -0.98
CA PHE A 44 1.66 3.88 -1.15
C PHE A 44 1.95 4.05 -2.63
N ILE A 45 1.85 5.27 -3.16
CA ILE A 45 2.00 5.55 -4.60
C ILE A 45 3.13 6.51 -4.88
N ALA A 46 3.71 6.38 -6.07
CA ALA A 46 4.62 7.40 -6.61
C ALA A 46 3.82 8.66 -6.97
N THR A 47 4.44 9.82 -6.77
CA THR A 47 3.77 11.12 -6.94
C THR A 47 4.19 11.89 -8.19
N ASP A 48 4.96 11.29 -9.10
CA ASP A 48 5.23 11.92 -10.38
C ASP A 48 3.92 12.10 -11.16
N GLN A 49 3.90 13.09 -12.06
CA GLN A 49 2.65 13.49 -12.71
C GLN A 49 2.01 12.35 -13.51
N ASP A 50 2.80 11.56 -14.21
CA ASP A 50 2.27 10.43 -14.99
C ASP A 50 1.60 9.41 -14.08
N ASN A 51 2.24 9.09 -12.95
CA ASN A 51 1.66 8.15 -12.00
C ASN A 51 0.40 8.72 -11.34
N ALA A 52 0.42 9.99 -10.96
CA ALA A 52 -0.74 10.65 -10.37
C ALA A 52 -1.93 10.65 -11.34
N ASN A 53 -1.69 10.93 -12.62
CA ASN A 53 -2.72 10.87 -13.65
C ASN A 53 -3.30 9.47 -13.76
N GLY A 54 -2.44 8.45 -13.74
CA GLY A 54 -2.86 7.05 -13.82
C GLY A 54 -3.68 6.63 -12.61
N VAL A 55 -3.29 7.04 -11.41
CA VAL A 55 -4.03 6.76 -10.17
C VAL A 55 -5.43 7.37 -10.26
N TYR A 56 -5.52 8.63 -10.69
CA TYR A 56 -6.81 9.29 -10.83
C TYR A 56 -7.72 8.54 -11.81
N LEU A 57 -7.19 8.14 -12.97
CA LEU A 57 -7.98 7.40 -13.97
C LEU A 57 -8.42 6.04 -13.45
N ALA A 58 -7.53 5.33 -12.75
CA ALA A 58 -7.87 4.03 -12.17
C ALA A 58 -8.96 4.15 -11.11
N LEU A 59 -8.87 5.15 -10.24
CA LEU A 59 -9.89 5.40 -9.22
C LEU A 59 -11.22 5.78 -9.86
N LYS A 60 -11.19 6.58 -10.92
CA LYS A 60 -12.39 6.95 -11.66
C LYS A 60 -13.06 5.73 -12.26
N GLU A 61 -12.31 4.85 -12.90
CA GLU A 61 -12.81 3.61 -13.48
C GLU A 61 -13.36 2.67 -12.41
N PHE A 62 -12.74 2.66 -11.23
CA PHE A 62 -13.21 1.90 -10.07
C PHE A 62 -14.55 2.41 -9.53
N GLY A 63 -14.88 3.67 -9.78
CA GLY A 63 -16.08 4.31 -9.27
C GLY A 63 -15.88 5.04 -7.95
N ALA A 64 -14.64 5.39 -7.63
CA ALA A 64 -14.34 6.13 -6.41
C ALA A 64 -14.92 7.53 -6.42
N PRO A 65 -15.31 8.09 -5.26
CA PRO A 65 -15.78 9.47 -5.18
C PRO A 65 -14.60 10.44 -5.35
N LEU A 66 -14.59 11.15 -6.47
CA LEU A 66 -13.49 12.07 -6.83
C LEU A 66 -13.96 13.51 -6.96
N GLU A 67 -15.08 13.85 -6.35
CA GLU A 67 -15.65 15.21 -6.39
C GLU A 67 -14.65 16.21 -5.84
N ASN A 68 -14.44 17.30 -6.58
CA ASN A 68 -13.50 18.37 -6.24
C ASN A 68 -12.03 17.93 -6.21
N LEU A 69 -11.71 16.74 -6.75
CA LEU A 69 -10.35 16.26 -6.87
C LEU A 69 -9.90 16.27 -8.32
N THR A 70 -8.62 16.49 -8.51
CA THR A 70 -7.96 16.45 -9.82
C THR A 70 -6.77 15.49 -9.74
N PRO A 71 -6.21 15.11 -10.90
CA PRO A 71 -4.99 14.28 -10.86
C PRO A 71 -3.86 14.87 -10.01
N ASP A 72 -3.76 16.21 -9.97
CA ASP A 72 -2.72 16.88 -9.18
C ASP A 72 -2.81 16.58 -7.68
N ASP A 73 -3.99 16.25 -7.18
CA ASP A 73 -4.16 15.90 -5.77
C ASP A 73 -3.37 14.63 -5.41
N PHE A 74 -3.06 13.80 -6.40
CA PHE A 74 -2.26 12.58 -6.21
C PHE A 74 -0.77 12.80 -6.50
N ALA A 75 -0.37 14.04 -6.79
CA ALA A 75 1.00 14.41 -7.10
C ALA A 75 1.70 15.12 -5.93
N HIS A 76 1.05 15.25 -4.79
CA HIS A 76 1.58 16.00 -3.65
C HIS A 76 1.88 15.11 -2.46
N LYS A 77 3.14 15.03 -2.08
CA LYS A 77 3.55 14.34 -0.84
C LYS A 77 2.88 15.01 0.36
N GLY A 78 2.52 14.20 1.33
CA GLY A 78 1.82 14.69 2.52
C GLY A 78 0.32 14.67 2.42
N HIS A 79 -0.24 14.54 1.22
CA HIS A 79 -1.66 14.30 1.04
C HIS A 79 -1.96 12.80 1.17
N PHE A 80 -3.19 12.46 1.46
CA PHE A 80 -3.68 11.10 1.33
C PHE A 80 -5.13 11.11 0.91
N TYR A 81 -5.57 10.02 0.32
CA TYR A 81 -6.94 9.85 -0.13
C TYR A 81 -7.55 8.62 0.53
N GLN A 82 -8.73 8.77 1.10
CA GLN A 82 -9.40 7.69 1.80
C GLN A 82 -10.79 7.49 1.21
N MET A 83 -11.15 6.25 0.95
CA MET A 83 -12.50 5.93 0.47
C MET A 83 -13.03 4.68 1.12
N GLY A 84 -14.37 4.53 1.07
CA GLY A 84 -15.07 3.40 1.64
C GLY A 84 -15.45 3.64 3.08
N ARG A 85 -16.18 2.66 3.62
CA ARG A 85 -16.64 2.67 5.01
C ARG A 85 -16.21 1.37 5.69
N PRO A 86 -15.91 1.40 6.99
CA PRO A 86 -15.67 0.16 7.69
C PRO A 86 -16.80 -0.84 7.43
N PRO A 87 -16.50 -2.13 7.22
CA PRO A 87 -15.19 -2.76 7.43
C PRO A 87 -14.26 -2.72 6.21
N LEU A 88 -14.63 -2.10 5.09
CA LEU A 88 -13.82 -2.08 3.87
C LEU A 88 -13.41 -0.64 3.54
N ARG A 89 -12.18 -0.28 3.86
CA ARG A 89 -11.63 1.04 3.59
C ARG A 89 -10.33 0.92 2.80
N ILE A 90 -10.13 1.86 1.90
CA ILE A 90 -8.91 1.94 1.08
C ILE A 90 -8.27 3.30 1.33
N ASP A 91 -7.00 3.30 1.69
CA ASP A 91 -6.20 4.49 1.93
C ASP A 91 -5.09 4.57 0.88
N ILE A 92 -5.08 5.65 0.10
CA ILE A 92 -4.02 5.93 -0.86
C ILE A 92 -3.10 6.98 -0.24
N MET A 93 -1.83 6.63 -0.06
CA MET A 93 -0.84 7.48 0.61
C MET A 93 0.18 7.99 -0.38
N MET A 94 0.38 9.30 -0.43
CA MET A 94 1.37 9.94 -1.30
C MET A 94 2.73 10.04 -0.63
N SER A 95 2.78 9.81 0.68
CA SER A 95 4.03 9.72 1.44
C SER A 95 3.82 8.86 2.68
N ILE A 96 4.90 8.24 3.16
CA ILE A 96 4.90 7.54 4.44
C ILE A 96 6.16 7.94 5.21
N PRO A 97 6.15 7.87 6.56
CA PRO A 97 7.35 8.22 7.33
C PRO A 97 8.53 7.32 7.00
N GLY A 98 9.72 7.90 7.00
CA GLY A 98 10.97 7.16 7.03
C GLY A 98 11.49 6.60 5.72
N ILE A 99 10.71 6.64 4.63
CA ILE A 99 11.19 6.11 3.35
C ILE A 99 10.54 6.85 2.17
N GLU A 100 11.33 7.08 1.13
CA GLU A 100 10.86 7.66 -0.13
C GLU A 100 10.36 6.55 -1.05
N PHE A 101 9.38 6.88 -1.90
CA PHE A 101 8.77 5.88 -2.78
C PHE A 101 9.79 5.21 -3.70
N ASP A 102 10.64 5.99 -4.37
CA ASP A 102 11.56 5.43 -5.35
C ASP A 102 12.52 4.43 -4.71
N GLU A 103 12.95 4.68 -3.49
CA GLU A 103 13.79 3.76 -2.72
C GLU A 103 13.04 2.45 -2.42
N ALA A 104 11.82 2.57 -1.92
CA ALA A 104 11.00 1.39 -1.60
C ALA A 104 10.65 0.59 -2.86
N TRP A 105 10.43 1.26 -3.97
CA TRP A 105 10.11 0.63 -5.25
C TRP A 105 11.20 -0.32 -5.72
N GLU A 106 12.46 0.05 -5.52
CA GLU A 106 13.58 -0.79 -5.94
C GLU A 106 13.63 -2.13 -5.20
N ASN A 107 13.12 -2.17 -3.99
CA ASN A 107 13.15 -3.37 -3.14
C ASN A 107 11.82 -4.13 -3.11
N ARG A 108 10.86 -3.74 -3.92
CA ARG A 108 9.51 -4.30 -3.89
C ARG A 108 9.48 -5.79 -4.12
N GLU A 109 8.48 -6.43 -3.55
CA GLU A 109 8.21 -7.85 -3.77
C GLU A 109 6.85 -8.04 -4.41
N ALA A 110 6.79 -8.91 -5.39
CA ALA A 110 5.55 -9.23 -6.09
C ALA A 110 4.99 -10.56 -5.61
N VAL A 111 3.67 -10.61 -5.43
CA VAL A 111 2.95 -11.84 -5.13
C VAL A 111 1.92 -12.06 -6.22
N GLU A 112 1.90 -13.25 -6.79
CA GLU A 112 0.91 -13.62 -7.77
C GLU A 112 -0.28 -14.28 -7.08
N LEU A 113 -1.48 -13.79 -7.38
CA LEU A 113 -2.73 -14.31 -6.85
C LEU A 113 -3.67 -14.53 -8.04
N GLY A 114 -3.61 -15.74 -8.61
CA GLY A 114 -4.27 -16.01 -9.87
C GLY A 114 -3.63 -15.20 -11.00
N GLU A 115 -4.42 -14.42 -11.72
CA GLU A 115 -3.93 -13.55 -12.77
C GLU A 115 -3.46 -12.19 -12.27
N LEU A 116 -3.71 -11.90 -10.98
CA LEU A 116 -3.37 -10.63 -10.37
C LEU A 116 -1.96 -10.69 -9.77
N LYS A 117 -1.16 -9.68 -10.08
CA LYS A 117 0.16 -9.49 -9.49
C LYS A 117 0.06 -8.33 -8.52
N ILE A 118 0.35 -8.59 -7.25
CA ILE A 118 0.26 -7.59 -6.19
C ILE A 118 1.66 -7.18 -5.78
N LEU A 119 1.91 -5.88 -5.71
CA LEU A 119 3.21 -5.32 -5.37
C LEU A 119 3.22 -4.86 -3.91
N PHE A 120 4.18 -5.37 -3.14
CA PHE A 120 4.32 -5.08 -1.72
C PHE A 120 5.63 -4.34 -1.45
N ILE A 121 5.61 -3.48 -0.45
CA ILE A 121 6.83 -2.95 0.14
C ILE A 121 7.66 -4.11 0.71
N SER A 122 8.98 -4.01 0.67
CA SER A 122 9.85 -5.03 1.26
C SER A 122 9.74 -5.04 2.79
N ARG A 123 10.10 -6.18 3.40
CA ARG A 123 10.09 -6.28 4.87
C ARG A 123 10.96 -5.21 5.51
N SER A 124 12.19 -5.03 5.02
CA SER A 124 13.12 -4.06 5.62
C SER A 124 12.62 -2.63 5.50
N ASP A 125 12.03 -2.26 4.36
CA ASP A 125 11.49 -0.92 4.17
C ASP A 125 10.23 -0.69 5.01
N LEU A 126 9.41 -1.73 5.17
CA LEU A 126 8.23 -1.68 6.04
C LEU A 126 8.65 -1.45 7.50
N ILE A 127 9.69 -2.14 7.95
CA ILE A 127 10.24 -1.95 9.30
C ILE A 127 10.70 -0.51 9.47
N ARG A 128 11.47 0.02 8.52
CA ARG A 128 11.95 1.41 8.55
C ARG A 128 10.80 2.41 8.67
N ALA A 129 9.77 2.23 7.87
CA ALA A 129 8.61 3.12 7.88
C ALA A 129 7.88 3.08 9.23
N LYS A 130 7.71 1.88 9.78
CA LYS A 130 7.02 1.71 11.06
C LYS A 130 7.84 2.24 12.23
N GLU A 131 9.15 2.06 12.20
CA GLU A 131 10.04 2.64 13.22
C GLU A 131 9.98 4.17 13.19
N ALA A 132 9.96 4.76 12.00
CA ALA A 132 9.86 6.21 11.84
C ALA A 132 8.50 6.76 12.31
N SER A 133 7.42 6.01 12.09
CA SER A 133 6.08 6.37 12.55
C SER A 133 5.97 6.32 14.09
N GLY A 134 6.50 5.27 14.70
CA GLY A 134 6.65 5.16 16.14
C GLY A 134 5.38 5.06 16.98
N ARG A 135 4.22 4.77 16.36
CA ARG A 135 2.99 4.56 17.11
C ARG A 135 3.06 3.23 17.88
N PRO A 136 2.28 3.07 18.99
CA PRO A 136 2.31 1.81 19.74
C PRO A 136 2.07 0.57 18.88
N GLN A 137 1.11 0.60 17.97
CA GLN A 137 0.85 -0.53 17.09
C GLN A 137 2.03 -0.79 16.14
N ASP A 138 2.71 0.27 15.70
CA ASP A 138 3.88 0.15 14.82
C ASP A 138 5.03 -0.56 15.53
N ARG A 139 5.21 -0.31 16.83
CA ARG A 139 6.24 -1.00 17.62
C ARG A 139 5.97 -2.49 17.73
N ILE A 140 4.72 -2.86 17.94
CA ILE A 140 4.30 -4.26 17.97
C ILE A 140 4.57 -4.90 16.61
N ASP A 141 4.20 -4.22 15.54
CA ASP A 141 4.42 -4.73 14.18
C ASP A 141 5.91 -4.89 13.87
N VAL A 142 6.75 -3.93 14.28
CA VAL A 142 8.20 -4.02 14.10
C VAL A 142 8.77 -5.27 14.79
N ASP A 143 8.36 -5.51 16.04
CA ASP A 143 8.84 -6.67 16.79
C ASP A 143 8.45 -7.97 16.07
N LYS A 144 7.23 -8.06 15.58
CA LYS A 144 6.75 -9.24 14.83
C LYS A 144 7.50 -9.42 13.51
N LEU A 145 7.76 -8.34 12.81
CA LEU A 145 8.47 -8.38 11.52
C LEU A 145 9.92 -8.82 11.71
N LYS A 146 10.60 -8.32 12.75
CA LYS A 146 11.97 -8.70 13.07
C LYS A 146 12.06 -10.14 13.54
N GLU A 147 11.10 -10.59 14.34
CA GLU A 147 11.03 -11.98 14.78
C GLU A 147 10.86 -12.93 13.59
N ALA A 148 9.96 -12.61 12.67
CA ALA A 148 9.74 -13.40 11.46
C ALA A 148 10.98 -13.43 10.58
N GLU A 149 11.71 -12.31 10.48
CA GLU A 149 12.97 -12.25 9.73
C GLU A 149 14.02 -13.20 10.30
N GLN A 150 14.12 -13.27 11.64
CA GLN A 150 15.04 -14.20 12.31
C GLN A 150 14.66 -15.65 12.05
N LEU A 151 13.37 -15.97 12.08
CA LEU A 151 12.89 -17.32 11.79
C LEU A 151 13.19 -17.73 10.34
N ASP A 152 13.02 -16.82 9.40
CA ASP A 152 13.32 -17.09 8.00
C ASP A 152 14.81 -17.31 7.75
N ALA A 153 15.67 -16.78 8.60
CA ALA A 153 17.13 -16.93 8.50
C ALA A 153 17.65 -18.29 9.01
N LEU A 154 16.79 -19.05 9.70
CA LEU A 154 17.15 -20.40 10.15
C LEU A 154 17.02 -21.42 8.98
#